data_bb2b444e18a7a185e11e856fc0b29459
#
_entry.id   bb2b444e18a7a185e11e856fc0b29459
#
_cell.length_a   1.000
_cell.length_b   1.000
_cell.length_c   1.000
_cell.angle_alpha   90.00
_cell.angle_beta   90.00
_cell.angle_gamma   90.00
#
_symmetry.space_group_name_H-M   'P 1'
#
loop_
_entity.id
_entity.type
_entity.pdbx_description
1 polymer ?
#
loop_
_entity_poly.entity_id
_entity_poly.type
_entity_poly.pdbx_seq_one_letter_code
_entity_poly.pdbx_strand_id
1 'polypeptide(L)'
;MLSIVVERPVRVAFFGSLLLSLIAVLGAATVGRDAAFYLTIAQDVQVDGPQAAFAVFNWPWFSLLLAGTHWVSALPIELSAYLWCALFAAGTCALLVDCVRQRSVQLAPWACLVVLAMPAFNQFRGEILREFGFWFFCILTLWLAMRWQARGGWLRAATLHLALVAAAAFRLEALLLLPALGLWQMPGLWVRERRLALLQFVALPLLGVVAGMVLVSVTGGFSSARVAYYLDLINPSSVLASFDLLREQFANSLINKYSQDEAGRIIFFGILAAMAIGFVNICGPFAVPFLRGRNWQAIKRYWHEYRPFAWAALLYLLILLLFFIQQQFMNLRYMSFLNLLFVPALALALQMFAQQFPRLGKALVAVCLLVMLSNVVSSGPGKVQYVEAGRWVAANVEPDAPAYFDDGRIGYYAGRGYRLKQLTREAAMSPAHADKFRYFLIEARGNEPWLTSWLAERNLRIVERFANRRGATVLVITQ
;
A
#
# COMPACT_ATOMS: atom_id res chain seq x y z
N MET A 1 -29.36 -14.85 4.79
CA MET A 1 -28.06 -14.24 4.47
C MET A 1 -27.43 -14.78 3.18
N LEU A 2 -27.35 -16.09 2.97
CA LEU A 2 -26.73 -16.66 1.73
C LEU A 2 -27.46 -16.22 0.44
N SER A 3 -28.78 -16.07 0.44
CA SER A 3 -29.55 -15.59 -0.72
C SER A 3 -29.14 -14.16 -1.14
N ILE A 4 -28.91 -13.26 -0.19
CA ILE A 4 -28.52 -11.86 -0.47
C ILE A 4 -27.14 -11.78 -1.13
N VAL A 5 -26.20 -12.63 -0.71
CA VAL A 5 -24.85 -12.68 -1.32
C VAL A 5 -24.93 -13.16 -2.77
N VAL A 6 -25.82 -14.09 -3.07
CA VAL A 6 -26.04 -14.59 -4.43
C VAL A 6 -26.76 -13.57 -5.31
N GLU A 7 -27.79 -12.89 -4.77
CA GLU A 7 -28.61 -11.94 -5.53
C GLU A 7 -27.92 -10.59 -5.74
N ARG A 8 -27.19 -10.09 -4.73
CA ARG A 8 -26.61 -8.74 -4.73
C ARG A 8 -25.14 -8.70 -4.29
N PRO A 9 -24.25 -9.50 -4.90
CA PRO A 9 -22.86 -9.69 -4.44
C PRO A 9 -22.06 -8.39 -4.40
N VAL A 10 -22.30 -7.47 -5.33
CA VAL A 10 -21.61 -6.17 -5.40
C VAL A 10 -21.96 -5.28 -4.20
N ARG A 11 -23.24 -5.23 -3.82
CA ARG A 11 -23.67 -4.46 -2.64
C ARG A 11 -23.15 -5.07 -1.35
N VAL A 12 -23.15 -6.40 -1.26
CA VAL A 12 -22.62 -7.13 -0.11
C VAL A 12 -21.10 -6.86 0.01
N ALA A 13 -20.36 -6.87 -1.09
CA ALA A 13 -18.93 -6.54 -1.09
C ALA A 13 -18.67 -5.10 -0.61
N PHE A 14 -19.47 -4.13 -1.06
CA PHE A 14 -19.33 -2.73 -0.66
C PHE A 14 -19.62 -2.53 0.83
N PHE A 15 -20.83 -2.88 1.29
CA PHE A 15 -21.23 -2.66 2.67
C PHE A 15 -20.50 -3.57 3.66
N GLY A 16 -20.21 -4.82 3.27
CA GLY A 16 -19.37 -5.73 4.03
C GLY A 16 -17.97 -5.18 4.24
N SER A 17 -17.36 -4.61 3.19
CA SER A 17 -16.05 -3.98 3.28
C SER A 17 -16.07 -2.73 4.19
N LEU A 18 -17.12 -1.89 4.13
CA LEU A 18 -17.26 -0.75 5.04
C LEU A 18 -17.35 -1.21 6.50
N LEU A 19 -18.18 -2.24 6.77
CA LEU A 19 -18.31 -2.80 8.12
C LEU A 19 -16.99 -3.35 8.65
N LEU A 20 -16.23 -4.09 7.82
CA LEU A 20 -14.91 -4.61 8.20
C LEU A 20 -13.92 -3.48 8.46
N SER A 21 -13.93 -2.41 7.66
CA SER A 21 -13.09 -1.23 7.90
C SER A 21 -13.47 -0.51 9.19
N LEU A 22 -14.76 -0.37 9.49
CA LEU A 22 -15.22 0.22 10.75
C LEU A 22 -14.73 -0.57 11.97
N ILE A 23 -14.87 -1.91 11.93
CA ILE A 23 -14.40 -2.78 13.02
C ILE A 23 -12.88 -2.63 13.19
N ALA A 24 -12.11 -2.62 12.09
CA ALA A 24 -10.65 -2.49 12.13
C ALA A 24 -10.20 -1.13 12.70
N VAL A 25 -10.85 -0.04 12.30
CA VAL A 25 -10.55 1.32 12.78
C VAL A 25 -10.89 1.47 14.27
N LEU A 26 -12.03 0.94 14.72
CA LEU A 26 -12.40 0.95 16.15
C LEU A 26 -11.42 0.16 17.02
N GLY A 27 -10.74 -0.83 16.44
CA GLY A 27 -9.68 -1.60 17.11
C GLY A 27 -8.28 -0.98 17.02
N ALA A 28 -8.10 0.07 16.22
CA ALA A 28 -6.81 0.72 16.03
C ALA A 28 -6.46 1.64 17.22
N ALA A 29 -5.38 1.32 17.93
CA ALA A 29 -4.97 2.11 19.10
C ALA A 29 -4.16 3.38 18.71
N THR A 30 -3.48 3.36 17.56
CA THR A 30 -2.56 4.42 17.11
C THR A 30 -2.57 4.48 15.58
N VAL A 31 -2.29 5.66 15.04
CA VAL A 31 -2.00 5.80 13.60
C VAL A 31 -0.65 5.17 13.23
N GLY A 32 -0.52 4.71 11.98
CA GLY A 32 0.75 4.25 11.42
C GLY A 32 1.74 5.41 11.20
N ARG A 33 3.02 5.11 10.95
CA ARG A 33 4.06 6.12 10.64
C ARG A 33 3.71 6.92 9.39
N ASP A 34 3.32 6.22 8.32
CA ASP A 34 2.92 6.87 7.06
C ASP A 34 1.67 7.74 7.26
N ALA A 35 0.72 7.28 8.10
CA ALA A 35 -0.46 8.05 8.46
C ALA A 35 -0.11 9.35 9.17
N ALA A 36 0.70 9.29 10.24
CA ALA A 36 1.14 10.47 10.97
C ALA A 36 1.82 11.49 10.04
N PHE A 37 2.62 11.01 9.08
CA PHE A 37 3.25 11.85 8.06
C PHE A 37 2.23 12.52 7.13
N TYR A 38 1.28 11.78 6.56
CA TYR A 38 0.26 12.37 5.66
C TYR A 38 -0.67 13.34 6.39
N LEU A 39 -1.02 13.01 7.64
CA LEU A 39 -1.88 13.86 8.48
C LEU A 39 -1.17 15.17 8.86
N THR A 40 0.12 15.11 9.21
CA THR A 40 0.93 16.31 9.49
C THR A 40 0.99 17.23 8.26
N ILE A 41 1.31 16.69 7.08
CA ILE A 41 1.32 17.50 5.85
C ILE A 41 -0.07 18.12 5.58
N ALA A 42 -1.16 17.39 5.83
CA ALA A 42 -2.50 17.93 5.64
C ALA A 42 -2.81 19.05 6.67
N GLN A 43 -2.27 18.97 7.88
CA GLN A 43 -2.36 20.03 8.90
C GLN A 43 -1.53 21.26 8.49
N ASP A 44 -0.29 21.06 8.01
CA ASP A 44 0.57 22.15 7.52
C ASP A 44 -0.10 22.90 6.36
N VAL A 45 -0.80 22.19 5.45
CA VAL A 45 -1.59 22.80 4.38
C VAL A 45 -2.71 23.70 4.90
N GLN A 46 -3.29 23.41 6.06
CA GLN A 46 -4.32 24.29 6.67
C GLN A 46 -3.75 25.64 7.12
N VAL A 47 -2.49 25.65 7.56
CA VAL A 47 -1.83 26.85 8.10
C VAL A 47 -1.12 27.62 6.99
N ASP A 48 -0.31 26.92 6.17
CA ASP A 48 0.65 27.53 5.24
C ASP A 48 0.21 27.41 3.77
N GLY A 49 -0.93 26.77 3.52
CA GLY A 49 -1.49 26.57 2.18
C GLY A 49 -0.88 25.38 1.42
N PRO A 50 -1.39 25.08 0.20
CA PRO A 50 -1.02 23.86 -0.55
C PRO A 50 0.47 23.73 -0.87
N GLN A 51 1.20 24.86 -0.95
CA GLN A 51 2.63 24.85 -1.28
C GLN A 51 3.48 24.20 -0.19
N ALA A 52 3.07 24.29 1.08
CA ALA A 52 3.73 23.61 2.19
C ALA A 52 3.86 22.10 1.96
N ALA A 53 2.84 21.48 1.39
CA ALA A 53 2.85 20.05 1.11
C ALA A 53 3.96 19.65 0.11
N PHE A 54 4.17 20.44 -0.94
CA PHE A 54 5.20 20.18 -1.94
C PHE A 54 6.62 20.45 -1.44
N ALA A 55 6.79 21.32 -0.48
CA ALA A 55 8.07 21.58 0.17
C ALA A 55 8.57 20.38 0.99
N VAL A 56 7.64 19.63 1.60
CA VAL A 56 7.95 18.46 2.46
C VAL A 56 7.95 17.14 1.68
N PHE A 57 7.05 16.99 0.73
CA PHE A 57 6.85 15.73 0.02
C PHE A 57 6.56 15.94 -1.46
N ASN A 58 7.35 15.33 -2.33
CA ASN A 58 7.25 15.51 -3.79
C ASN A 58 5.96 14.93 -4.42
N TRP A 59 5.13 14.21 -3.66
CA TRP A 59 3.90 13.58 -4.16
C TRP A 59 2.77 13.64 -3.12
N PRO A 60 2.31 14.84 -2.71
CA PRO A 60 1.46 15.04 -1.54
C PRO A 60 -0.06 14.93 -1.83
N TRP A 61 -0.47 14.39 -2.98
CA TRP A 61 -1.86 14.42 -3.42
C TRP A 61 -2.85 13.84 -2.42
N PHE A 62 -2.46 12.79 -1.66
CA PHE A 62 -3.32 12.24 -0.62
C PHE A 62 -3.51 13.24 0.53
N SER A 63 -2.45 13.88 1.00
CA SER A 63 -2.54 14.91 2.04
C SER A 63 -3.35 16.14 1.58
N LEU A 64 -3.22 16.53 0.30
CA LEU A 64 -4.04 17.60 -0.30
C LEU A 64 -5.52 17.20 -0.38
N LEU A 65 -5.84 15.94 -0.69
CA LEU A 65 -7.21 15.42 -0.63
C LEU A 65 -7.78 15.54 0.78
N LEU A 66 -7.00 15.18 1.81
CA LEU A 66 -7.43 15.26 3.21
C LEU A 66 -7.66 16.72 3.65
N ALA A 67 -6.73 17.61 3.32
CA ALA A 67 -6.84 19.04 3.60
C ALA A 67 -8.07 19.65 2.90
N GLY A 68 -8.27 19.37 1.62
CA GLY A 68 -9.43 19.82 0.85
C GLY A 68 -10.75 19.27 1.40
N THR A 69 -10.77 18.01 1.87
CA THR A 69 -11.95 17.43 2.52
C THR A 69 -12.29 18.19 3.81
N HIS A 70 -11.28 18.50 4.63
CA HIS A 70 -11.48 19.30 5.84
C HIS A 70 -12.04 20.69 5.52
N TRP A 71 -11.51 21.39 4.53
CA TRP A 71 -12.02 22.73 4.13
C TRP A 71 -13.50 22.71 3.73
N VAL A 72 -13.94 21.64 3.03
CA VAL A 72 -15.32 21.55 2.54
C VAL A 72 -16.28 21.06 3.61
N SER A 73 -15.86 20.12 4.46
CA SER A 73 -16.75 19.38 5.37
C SER A 73 -16.59 19.73 6.85
N ALA A 74 -15.54 20.45 7.22
CA ALA A 74 -15.09 20.70 8.59
C ALA A 74 -14.83 19.43 9.43
N LEU A 75 -14.78 18.25 8.80
CA LEU A 75 -14.45 16.99 9.47
C LEU A 75 -13.00 17.01 9.96
N PRO A 76 -12.67 16.45 11.13
CA PRO A 76 -11.28 16.26 11.54
C PRO A 76 -10.48 15.51 10.47
N ILE A 77 -9.24 15.95 10.21
CA ILE A 77 -8.40 15.41 9.11
C ILE A 77 -8.19 13.89 9.27
N GLU A 78 -7.97 13.41 10.50
CA GLU A 78 -7.79 12.00 10.80
C GLU A 78 -9.06 11.18 10.49
N LEU A 79 -10.24 11.69 10.88
CA LEU A 79 -11.53 11.05 10.56
C LEU A 79 -11.77 11.01 9.04
N SER A 80 -11.47 12.10 8.35
CA SER A 80 -11.54 12.18 6.88
C SER A 80 -10.64 11.14 6.21
N ALA A 81 -9.44 10.93 6.76
CA ALA A 81 -8.49 9.95 6.24
C ALA A 81 -9.01 8.51 6.39
N TYR A 82 -9.54 8.14 7.56
CA TYR A 82 -10.17 6.82 7.76
C TYR A 82 -11.38 6.63 6.86
N LEU A 83 -12.21 7.66 6.70
CA LEU A 83 -13.38 7.63 5.83
C LEU A 83 -12.98 7.36 4.37
N TRP A 84 -12.00 8.10 3.83
CA TRP A 84 -11.51 7.89 2.48
C TRP A 84 -10.91 6.50 2.30
N CYS A 85 -10.08 6.03 3.23
CA CYS A 85 -9.51 4.68 3.18
C CYS A 85 -10.61 3.61 3.16
N ALA A 86 -11.64 3.73 4.00
CA ALA A 86 -12.76 2.81 4.03
C ALA A 86 -13.59 2.83 2.74
N LEU A 87 -13.88 4.02 2.19
CA LEU A 87 -14.63 4.18 0.94
C LEU A 87 -13.85 3.62 -0.25
N PHE A 88 -12.56 3.89 -0.35
CA PHE A 88 -11.71 3.34 -1.41
C PHE A 88 -11.61 1.81 -1.32
N ALA A 89 -11.43 1.25 -0.12
CA ALA A 89 -11.42 -0.19 0.08
C ALA A 89 -12.76 -0.84 -0.32
N ALA A 90 -13.88 -0.25 0.09
CA ALA A 90 -15.22 -0.73 -0.24
C ALA A 90 -15.51 -0.62 -1.74
N GLY A 91 -15.15 0.49 -2.35
CA GLY A 91 -15.26 0.69 -3.80
C GLY A 91 -14.41 -0.31 -4.59
N THR A 92 -13.17 -0.58 -4.15
CA THR A 92 -12.30 -1.60 -4.73
C THR A 92 -12.96 -2.98 -4.71
N CYS A 93 -13.49 -3.40 -3.55
CA CYS A 93 -14.18 -4.67 -3.39
C CYS A 93 -15.40 -4.77 -4.33
N ALA A 94 -16.23 -3.72 -4.37
CA ALA A 94 -17.42 -3.68 -5.22
C ALA A 94 -17.07 -3.75 -6.72
N LEU A 95 -16.07 -2.98 -7.16
CA LEU A 95 -15.63 -2.97 -8.55
C LEU A 95 -15.04 -4.31 -8.99
N LEU A 96 -14.22 -4.96 -8.14
CA LEU A 96 -13.67 -6.29 -8.42
C LEU A 96 -14.77 -7.32 -8.60
N VAL A 97 -15.76 -7.33 -7.70
CA VAL A 97 -16.92 -8.24 -7.80
C VAL A 97 -17.74 -7.94 -9.07
N ASP A 98 -17.92 -6.66 -9.42
CA ASP A 98 -18.62 -6.30 -10.65
C ASP A 98 -17.84 -6.68 -11.91
N CYS A 99 -16.52 -6.54 -11.94
CA CYS A 99 -15.67 -7.03 -13.04
C CYS A 99 -15.85 -8.54 -13.24
N VAL A 100 -15.89 -9.31 -12.15
CA VAL A 100 -16.12 -10.75 -12.22
C VAL A 100 -17.56 -11.05 -12.68
N ARG A 101 -18.56 -10.33 -12.14
CA ARG A 101 -19.98 -10.49 -12.50
C ARG A 101 -20.25 -10.21 -13.98
N GLN A 102 -19.57 -9.23 -14.58
CA GLN A 102 -19.69 -8.91 -16.02
C GLN A 102 -19.29 -10.07 -16.92
N ARG A 103 -18.43 -10.98 -16.45
CA ARG A 103 -18.00 -12.19 -17.20
C ARG A 103 -18.77 -13.44 -16.79
N SER A 104 -19.07 -13.57 -15.48
CA SER A 104 -19.79 -14.72 -14.93
C SER A 104 -20.56 -14.34 -13.69
N VAL A 105 -21.88 -14.32 -13.79
CA VAL A 105 -22.77 -14.03 -12.66
C VAL A 105 -22.62 -15.05 -11.54
N GLN A 106 -22.43 -16.34 -11.91
CA GLN A 106 -22.27 -17.45 -10.95
C GLN A 106 -20.96 -17.38 -10.16
N LEU A 107 -19.93 -16.67 -10.69
CA LEU A 107 -18.65 -16.50 -10.03
C LEU A 107 -18.63 -15.31 -9.05
N ALA A 108 -19.56 -14.36 -9.20
CA ALA A 108 -19.58 -13.14 -8.40
C ALA A 108 -19.72 -13.37 -6.87
N PRO A 109 -20.50 -14.34 -6.35
CA PRO A 109 -20.51 -14.65 -4.92
C PRO A 109 -19.15 -15.15 -4.39
N TRP A 110 -18.42 -15.92 -5.19
CA TRP A 110 -17.09 -16.40 -4.84
C TRP A 110 -16.06 -15.25 -4.82
N ALA A 111 -16.15 -14.35 -5.80
CA ALA A 111 -15.36 -13.13 -5.79
C ALA A 111 -15.69 -12.24 -4.58
N CYS A 112 -16.96 -12.13 -4.19
CA CYS A 112 -17.39 -11.42 -2.99
C CYS A 112 -16.73 -12.01 -1.72
N LEU A 113 -16.69 -13.32 -1.58
CA LEU A 113 -15.99 -13.99 -0.47
C LEU A 113 -14.48 -13.68 -0.50
N VAL A 114 -13.85 -13.75 -1.68
CA VAL A 114 -12.41 -13.47 -1.82
C VAL A 114 -12.09 -12.04 -1.37
N VAL A 115 -12.78 -11.02 -1.90
CA VAL A 115 -12.49 -9.61 -1.57
C VAL A 115 -12.79 -9.25 -0.12
N LEU A 116 -13.74 -9.94 0.53
CA LEU A 116 -14.05 -9.69 1.93
C LEU A 116 -13.14 -10.45 2.90
N ALA A 117 -12.65 -11.63 2.52
CA ALA A 117 -11.97 -12.51 3.46
C ALA A 117 -10.46 -12.65 3.21
N MET A 118 -9.93 -12.16 2.07
CA MET A 118 -8.50 -12.28 1.76
C MET A 118 -7.65 -11.38 2.67
N PRO A 119 -6.56 -11.90 3.28
CA PRO A 119 -5.66 -11.12 4.13
C PRO A 119 -5.11 -9.86 3.46
N ALA A 120 -4.84 -9.90 2.15
CA ALA A 120 -4.34 -8.75 1.37
C ALA A 120 -5.19 -7.48 1.52
N PHE A 121 -6.51 -7.62 1.74
CA PHE A 121 -7.40 -6.50 2.05
C PHE A 121 -7.45 -6.18 3.55
N ASN A 122 -7.44 -7.21 4.39
CA ASN A 122 -7.87 -7.08 5.78
C ASN A 122 -6.76 -6.66 6.73
N GLN A 123 -5.49 -7.01 6.45
CA GLN A 123 -4.35 -6.70 7.32
C GLN A 123 -4.11 -5.19 7.51
N PHE A 124 -4.55 -4.37 6.55
CA PHE A 124 -4.27 -2.93 6.54
C PHE A 124 -5.50 -2.05 6.78
N ARG A 125 -6.70 -2.64 7.02
CA ARG A 125 -7.96 -1.88 7.12
C ARG A 125 -7.99 -0.85 8.24
N GLY A 126 -7.25 -1.07 9.32
CA GLY A 126 -7.12 -0.12 10.43
C GLY A 126 -6.06 0.96 10.21
N GLU A 127 -5.42 1.00 9.02
CA GLU A 127 -4.37 1.96 8.72
C GLU A 127 -4.83 3.03 7.74
N ILE A 128 -4.31 4.25 7.89
CA ILE A 128 -4.47 5.34 6.92
C ILE A 128 -3.35 5.20 5.89
N LEU A 129 -3.71 4.75 4.68
CA LEU A 129 -2.76 4.46 3.60
C LEU A 129 -3.25 5.01 2.26
N ARG A 130 -2.37 5.67 1.52
CA ARG A 130 -2.64 6.12 0.14
C ARG A 130 -2.85 4.96 -0.83
N GLU A 131 -2.37 3.76 -0.49
CA GLU A 131 -2.55 2.53 -1.26
C GLU A 131 -4.02 2.19 -1.51
N PHE A 132 -4.94 2.52 -0.62
CA PHE A 132 -6.37 2.29 -0.84
C PHE A 132 -6.91 3.11 -2.03
N GLY A 133 -6.49 4.37 -2.15
CA GLY A 133 -6.84 5.20 -3.31
C GLY A 133 -6.22 4.68 -4.60
N PHE A 134 -4.95 4.27 -4.56
CA PHE A 134 -4.26 3.62 -5.67
C PHE A 134 -5.02 2.36 -6.12
N TRP A 135 -5.38 1.45 -5.21
CA TRP A 135 -6.12 0.24 -5.55
C TRP A 135 -7.47 0.55 -6.18
N PHE A 136 -8.22 1.47 -5.57
CA PHE A 136 -9.54 1.86 -6.06
C PHE A 136 -9.48 2.39 -7.48
N PHE A 137 -8.63 3.37 -7.75
CA PHE A 137 -8.55 3.98 -9.07
C PHE A 137 -7.92 3.06 -10.12
N CYS A 138 -6.98 2.18 -9.75
CA CYS A 138 -6.48 1.14 -10.65
C CYS A 138 -7.58 0.15 -11.07
N ILE A 139 -8.36 -0.34 -10.11
CA ILE A 139 -9.46 -1.27 -10.41
C ILE A 139 -10.60 -0.56 -11.15
N LEU A 140 -10.88 0.71 -10.84
CA LEU A 140 -11.81 1.55 -11.59
C LEU A 140 -11.36 1.70 -13.06
N THR A 141 -10.05 1.91 -13.29
CA THR A 141 -9.46 1.96 -14.63
C THR A 141 -9.69 0.66 -15.39
N LEU A 142 -9.43 -0.50 -14.77
CA LEU A 142 -9.67 -1.81 -15.38
C LEU A 142 -11.16 -2.05 -15.67
N TRP A 143 -12.04 -1.67 -14.76
CA TRP A 143 -13.49 -1.76 -14.93
C TRP A 143 -13.99 -0.87 -16.07
N LEU A 144 -13.52 0.38 -16.16
CA LEU A 144 -13.82 1.30 -17.25
C LEU A 144 -13.27 0.78 -18.59
N ALA A 145 -12.07 0.19 -18.59
CA ALA A 145 -11.46 -0.41 -19.76
C ALA A 145 -12.30 -1.57 -20.33
N MET A 146 -12.82 -2.44 -19.47
CA MET A 146 -13.72 -3.53 -19.89
C MET A 146 -15.02 -2.98 -20.50
N ARG A 147 -15.60 -1.92 -19.94
CA ARG A 147 -16.80 -1.27 -20.46
C ARG A 147 -16.54 -0.48 -21.74
N TRP A 148 -15.40 0.19 -21.82
CA TRP A 148 -14.99 0.88 -23.04
C TRP A 148 -14.74 -0.11 -24.19
N GLN A 149 -14.12 -1.24 -23.93
CA GLN A 149 -13.93 -2.30 -24.93
C GLN A 149 -15.28 -2.79 -25.52
N ALA A 150 -16.32 -2.88 -24.67
CA ALA A 150 -17.63 -3.38 -25.10
C ALA A 150 -18.43 -2.35 -25.92
N ARG A 151 -18.26 -1.05 -25.68
CA ARG A 151 -19.13 0.01 -26.22
C ARG A 151 -18.41 1.13 -26.98
N GLY A 152 -17.08 1.26 -26.82
CA GLY A 152 -16.27 2.33 -27.41
C GLY A 152 -16.61 3.72 -26.90
N GLY A 153 -16.12 4.75 -27.58
CA GLY A 153 -16.48 6.16 -27.38
C GLY A 153 -15.46 6.99 -26.63
N TRP A 154 -15.27 8.25 -27.07
CA TRP A 154 -14.30 9.20 -26.51
C TRP A 154 -14.51 9.49 -25.02
N LEU A 155 -15.77 9.67 -24.59
CA LEU A 155 -16.08 9.96 -23.20
C LEU A 155 -15.65 8.81 -22.27
N ARG A 156 -15.85 7.54 -22.70
CA ARG A 156 -15.41 6.38 -21.91
C ARG A 156 -13.91 6.22 -21.90
N ALA A 157 -13.23 6.52 -23.03
CA ALA A 157 -11.78 6.58 -23.07
C ALA A 157 -11.25 7.68 -22.14
N ALA A 158 -11.84 8.88 -22.15
CA ALA A 158 -11.46 9.98 -21.27
C ALA A 158 -11.65 9.62 -19.78
N THR A 159 -12.80 9.06 -19.40
CA THR A 159 -13.04 8.65 -18.00
C THR A 159 -12.08 7.56 -17.53
N LEU A 160 -11.68 6.63 -18.42
CA LEU A 160 -10.65 5.64 -18.14
C LEU A 160 -9.31 6.31 -17.84
N HIS A 161 -8.88 7.25 -18.70
CA HIS A 161 -7.60 7.95 -18.49
C HIS A 161 -7.63 8.87 -17.27
N LEU A 162 -8.78 9.51 -17.00
CA LEU A 162 -8.95 10.29 -15.77
C LEU A 162 -8.82 9.44 -14.51
N ALA A 163 -9.41 8.24 -14.50
CA ALA A 163 -9.24 7.29 -13.41
C ALA A 163 -7.78 6.85 -13.26
N LEU A 164 -7.07 6.64 -14.38
CA LEU A 164 -5.65 6.31 -14.37
C LEU A 164 -4.79 7.45 -13.81
N VAL A 165 -5.06 8.70 -14.20
CA VAL A 165 -4.37 9.89 -13.65
C VAL A 165 -4.65 10.01 -12.16
N ALA A 166 -5.88 9.79 -11.72
CA ALA A 166 -6.22 9.76 -10.31
C ALA A 166 -5.46 8.64 -9.56
N ALA A 167 -5.33 7.45 -10.14
CA ALA A 167 -4.52 6.38 -9.58
C ALA A 167 -3.04 6.78 -9.45
N ALA A 168 -2.48 7.42 -10.50
CA ALA A 168 -1.11 7.90 -10.51
C ALA A 168 -0.88 9.03 -9.49
N ALA A 169 -1.87 9.85 -9.17
CA ALA A 169 -1.80 10.83 -8.10
C ALA A 169 -1.58 10.16 -6.71
N PHE A 170 -2.10 8.98 -6.49
CA PHE A 170 -1.77 8.20 -5.28
C PHE A 170 -0.41 7.52 -5.41
N ARG A 171 -0.15 6.83 -6.52
CA ARG A 171 1.13 6.12 -6.78
C ARG A 171 1.42 6.05 -8.27
N LEU A 172 2.62 6.48 -8.67
CA LEU A 172 3.03 6.50 -10.08
C LEU A 172 3.06 5.13 -10.74
N GLU A 173 3.20 4.05 -9.98
CA GLU A 173 3.14 2.67 -10.49
C GLU A 173 1.80 2.37 -11.21
N ALA A 174 0.75 3.15 -10.99
CA ALA A 174 -0.50 3.05 -11.75
C ALA A 174 -0.29 3.19 -13.25
N LEU A 175 0.72 3.97 -13.68
CA LEU A 175 1.01 4.19 -15.10
C LEU A 175 1.35 2.90 -15.86
N LEU A 176 1.73 1.83 -15.16
CA LEU A 176 1.90 0.50 -15.77
C LEU A 176 0.63 -0.04 -16.42
N LEU A 177 -0.54 0.46 -16.02
CA LEU A 177 -1.80 0.07 -16.64
C LEU A 177 -1.90 0.55 -18.10
N LEU A 178 -1.19 1.61 -18.50
CA LEU A 178 -1.15 2.04 -19.91
C LEU A 178 -0.57 0.94 -20.80
N PRO A 179 0.67 0.48 -20.60
CA PRO A 179 1.21 -0.61 -21.41
C PRO A 179 0.44 -1.93 -21.21
N ALA A 180 -0.09 -2.22 -20.01
CA ALA A 180 -0.91 -3.41 -19.78
C ALA A 180 -2.18 -3.43 -20.64
N LEU A 181 -2.90 -2.31 -20.68
CA LEU A 181 -4.09 -2.13 -21.50
C LEU A 181 -3.73 -2.05 -22.99
N GLY A 182 -2.60 -1.46 -23.34
CA GLY A 182 -2.06 -1.46 -24.70
C GLY A 182 -1.83 -2.88 -25.22
N LEU A 183 -1.11 -3.70 -24.46
CA LEU A 183 -0.87 -5.12 -24.79
C LEU A 183 -2.17 -5.91 -24.91
N TRP A 184 -3.12 -5.66 -24.03
CA TRP A 184 -4.44 -6.28 -24.12
C TRP A 184 -5.19 -5.91 -25.40
N GLN A 185 -5.09 -4.65 -25.86
CA GLN A 185 -5.77 -4.15 -27.05
C GLN A 185 -5.01 -4.42 -28.36
N MET A 186 -3.74 -4.78 -28.29
CA MET A 186 -2.87 -4.97 -29.45
C MET A 186 -3.47 -5.88 -30.55
N PRO A 187 -4.16 -7.01 -30.24
CA PRO A 187 -4.84 -7.81 -31.27
C PRO A 187 -5.90 -7.04 -32.07
N GLY A 188 -6.45 -5.96 -31.52
CA GLY A 188 -7.41 -5.09 -32.22
C GLY A 188 -6.82 -4.27 -33.36
N LEU A 189 -5.47 -4.16 -33.48
CA LEU A 189 -4.80 -3.47 -34.59
C LEU A 189 -5.10 -4.11 -35.94
N TRP A 190 -5.26 -5.44 -35.97
CA TRP A 190 -5.57 -6.19 -37.17
C TRP A 190 -7.07 -6.24 -37.50
N VAL A 191 -7.94 -5.69 -36.61
CA VAL A 191 -9.40 -5.66 -36.79
C VAL A 191 -9.83 -4.25 -37.12
N ARG A 192 -10.28 -4.02 -38.38
CA ARG A 192 -10.59 -2.69 -38.93
C ARG A 192 -11.60 -1.92 -38.08
N GLU A 193 -12.63 -2.59 -37.56
CA GLU A 193 -13.68 -1.99 -36.72
C GLU A 193 -13.16 -1.51 -35.37
N ARG A 194 -12.01 -2.02 -34.91
CA ARG A 194 -11.41 -1.65 -33.62
C ARG A 194 -10.37 -0.53 -33.72
N ARG A 195 -9.93 -0.15 -34.92
CA ARG A 195 -8.91 0.89 -35.09
C ARG A 195 -9.32 2.25 -34.50
N LEU A 196 -10.59 2.63 -34.66
CA LEU A 196 -11.11 3.87 -34.05
C LEU A 196 -11.06 3.81 -32.53
N ALA A 197 -11.41 2.67 -31.91
CA ALA A 197 -11.30 2.51 -30.47
C ALA A 197 -9.84 2.59 -29.99
N LEU A 198 -8.90 2.00 -30.73
CA LEU A 198 -7.47 2.13 -30.43
C LEU A 198 -6.98 3.57 -30.53
N LEU A 199 -7.42 4.30 -31.55
CA LEU A 199 -7.12 5.74 -31.67
C LEU A 199 -7.64 6.51 -30.45
N GLN A 200 -8.87 6.24 -30.00
CA GLN A 200 -9.45 6.85 -28.81
C GLN A 200 -8.62 6.54 -27.53
N PHE A 201 -8.07 5.35 -27.44
CA PHE A 201 -7.23 4.95 -26.30
C PHE A 201 -5.86 5.63 -26.33
N VAL A 202 -5.20 5.71 -27.51
CA VAL A 202 -3.82 6.22 -27.63
C VAL A 202 -3.76 7.73 -27.69
N ALA A 203 -4.74 8.39 -28.34
CA ALA A 203 -4.72 9.83 -28.57
C ALA A 203 -4.67 10.65 -27.27
N LEU A 204 -5.43 10.28 -26.25
CA LEU A 204 -5.49 11.02 -24.99
C LEU A 204 -4.17 11.00 -24.20
N PRO A 205 -3.50 9.86 -23.96
CA PRO A 205 -2.19 9.84 -23.36
C PRO A 205 -1.14 10.58 -24.19
N LEU A 206 -1.19 10.45 -25.51
CA LEU A 206 -0.27 11.15 -26.40
C LEU A 206 -0.43 12.67 -26.30
N LEU A 207 -1.66 13.18 -26.30
CA LEU A 207 -1.95 14.58 -26.04
C LEU A 207 -1.47 15.03 -24.67
N GLY A 208 -1.62 14.20 -23.64
CA GLY A 208 -1.11 14.45 -22.29
C GLY A 208 0.43 14.57 -22.28
N VAL A 209 1.14 13.69 -22.99
CA VAL A 209 2.60 13.75 -23.11
C VAL A 209 3.03 15.02 -23.86
N VAL A 210 2.39 15.35 -24.97
CA VAL A 210 2.68 16.57 -25.74
C VAL A 210 2.44 17.82 -24.89
N ALA A 211 1.29 17.90 -24.21
CA ALA A 211 0.98 19.03 -23.32
C ALA A 211 2.00 19.13 -22.16
N GLY A 212 2.41 18.01 -21.59
CA GLY A 212 3.47 17.95 -20.57
C GLY A 212 4.81 18.46 -21.10
N MET A 213 5.23 18.04 -22.29
CA MET A 213 6.46 18.52 -22.92
C MET A 213 6.43 20.04 -23.20
N VAL A 214 5.30 20.54 -23.70
CA VAL A 214 5.11 21.99 -23.91
C VAL A 214 5.19 22.74 -22.58
N LEU A 215 4.51 22.25 -21.53
CA LEU A 215 4.57 22.86 -20.20
C LEU A 215 6.01 22.91 -19.67
N VAL A 216 6.75 21.81 -19.76
CA VAL A 216 8.16 21.73 -19.35
C VAL A 216 9.02 22.73 -20.13
N SER A 217 8.82 22.87 -21.44
CA SER A 217 9.58 23.80 -22.26
C SER A 217 9.30 25.28 -21.92
N VAL A 218 8.06 25.59 -21.51
CA VAL A 218 7.66 26.95 -21.15
C VAL A 218 8.07 27.32 -19.73
N THR A 219 8.02 26.37 -18.79
CA THR A 219 8.33 26.60 -17.37
C THR A 219 9.81 26.44 -17.01
N GLY A 220 10.66 26.08 -17.96
CA GLY A 220 12.10 25.93 -17.74
C GLY A 220 12.53 24.62 -17.10
N GLY A 221 11.64 23.64 -17.03
CA GLY A 221 11.93 22.30 -16.59
C GLY A 221 11.05 21.82 -15.42
N PHE A 222 10.59 20.60 -15.51
CA PHE A 222 9.90 19.89 -14.44
C PHE A 222 10.84 18.79 -13.91
N SER A 223 11.67 19.14 -12.92
CA SER A 223 12.50 18.18 -12.21
C SER A 223 11.72 17.62 -11.03
N SER A 224 11.06 16.49 -11.23
CA SER A 224 10.50 15.72 -10.14
C SER A 224 11.46 14.59 -9.76
N ALA A 225 12.08 14.68 -8.59
CA ALA A 225 12.90 13.61 -8.03
C ALA A 225 12.14 12.26 -7.99
N ARG A 226 10.82 12.31 -7.89
CA ARG A 226 9.95 11.14 -7.90
C ARG A 226 9.90 10.49 -9.28
N VAL A 227 9.75 11.26 -10.34
CA VAL A 227 9.75 10.75 -11.72
C VAL A 227 11.12 10.18 -12.06
N ALA A 228 12.21 10.89 -11.72
CA ALA A 228 13.58 10.40 -11.90
C ALA A 228 13.79 9.05 -11.21
N TYR A 229 13.33 8.89 -9.98
CA TYR A 229 13.38 7.62 -9.25
C TYR A 229 12.69 6.47 -9.99
N TYR A 230 11.49 6.70 -10.56
CA TYR A 230 10.78 5.64 -11.30
C TYR A 230 11.43 5.34 -12.66
N LEU A 231 12.03 6.32 -13.32
CA LEU A 231 12.80 6.09 -14.54
C LEU A 231 14.06 5.26 -14.25
N ASP A 232 14.73 5.55 -13.14
CA ASP A 232 15.88 4.77 -12.71
C ASP A 232 15.49 3.32 -12.33
N LEU A 233 14.34 3.14 -11.69
CA LEU A 233 13.81 1.82 -11.31
C LEU A 233 13.63 0.88 -12.52
N ILE A 234 13.27 1.42 -13.68
CA ILE A 234 13.10 0.64 -14.92
C ILE A 234 14.32 0.69 -15.84
N ASN A 235 15.38 1.40 -15.46
CA ASN A 235 16.60 1.50 -16.24
C ASN A 235 17.42 0.21 -16.13
N PRO A 236 17.64 -0.54 -17.24
CA PRO A 236 18.34 -1.82 -17.19
C PRO A 236 19.75 -1.75 -16.60
N SER A 237 20.50 -0.66 -16.87
CA SER A 237 21.86 -0.49 -16.34
C SER A 237 21.85 -0.33 -14.81
N SER A 238 20.91 0.44 -14.25
CA SER A 238 20.77 0.63 -12.80
C SER A 238 20.35 -0.67 -12.11
N VAL A 239 19.43 -1.43 -12.73
CA VAL A 239 18.98 -2.73 -12.22
C VAL A 239 20.14 -3.73 -12.19
N LEU A 240 20.90 -3.83 -13.28
CA LEU A 240 22.05 -4.74 -13.38
C LEU A 240 23.14 -4.36 -12.37
N ALA A 241 23.48 -3.07 -12.27
CA ALA A 241 24.44 -2.60 -11.29
C ALA A 241 24.04 -2.91 -9.84
N SER A 242 22.75 -2.70 -9.51
CA SER A 242 22.20 -3.03 -8.18
C SER A 242 22.24 -4.53 -7.90
N PHE A 243 21.95 -5.35 -8.91
CA PHE A 243 22.01 -6.80 -8.77
C PHE A 243 23.45 -7.30 -8.61
N ASP A 244 24.39 -6.76 -9.38
CA ASP A 244 25.80 -7.11 -9.28
C ASP A 244 26.39 -6.73 -7.91
N LEU A 245 26.06 -5.54 -7.41
CA LEU A 245 26.46 -5.12 -6.06
C LEU A 245 25.93 -6.08 -4.99
N LEU A 246 24.65 -6.46 -5.09
CA LEU A 246 24.02 -7.40 -4.15
C LEU A 246 24.69 -8.78 -4.23
N ARG A 247 24.99 -9.25 -5.44
CA ARG A 247 25.71 -10.50 -5.68
C ARG A 247 27.10 -10.49 -5.03
N GLU A 248 27.87 -9.42 -5.21
CA GLU A 248 29.21 -9.28 -4.63
C GLU A 248 29.17 -9.23 -3.09
N GLN A 249 28.25 -8.45 -2.52
CA GLN A 249 28.08 -8.37 -1.06
C GLN A 249 27.76 -9.75 -0.47
N PHE A 250 26.87 -10.50 -1.12
CA PHE A 250 26.49 -11.84 -0.68
C PHE A 250 27.64 -12.84 -0.88
N ALA A 251 28.30 -12.84 -2.03
CA ALA A 251 29.45 -13.70 -2.30
C ALA A 251 30.55 -13.51 -1.25
N ASN A 252 30.86 -12.27 -0.88
CA ASN A 252 31.84 -11.95 0.14
C ASN A 252 31.47 -12.43 1.56
N SER A 253 30.18 -12.68 1.82
CA SER A 253 29.70 -13.24 3.08
C SER A 253 29.78 -14.77 3.14
N LEU A 254 29.98 -15.45 2.01
CA LEU A 254 30.03 -16.90 1.90
C LEU A 254 31.47 -17.43 2.11
N ILE A 255 31.60 -18.48 2.91
CA ILE A 255 32.91 -19.07 3.25
C ILE A 255 33.44 -19.92 2.09
N ASN A 256 32.55 -20.60 1.36
CA ASN A 256 32.93 -21.58 0.34
C ASN A 256 32.98 -20.94 -1.04
N LYS A 257 34.12 -21.06 -1.74
CA LYS A 257 34.34 -20.51 -3.08
C LYS A 257 33.28 -20.98 -4.10
N TYR A 258 32.89 -22.23 -4.08
CA TYR A 258 31.86 -22.76 -5.00
C TYR A 258 30.50 -22.07 -4.76
N SER A 259 30.17 -21.75 -3.51
CA SER A 259 28.95 -21.01 -3.21
C SER A 259 29.09 -19.54 -3.60
N GLN A 260 30.28 -18.96 -3.55
CA GLN A 260 30.53 -17.59 -4.02
C GLN A 260 30.29 -17.47 -5.54
N ASP A 261 30.72 -18.46 -6.32
CA ASP A 261 30.50 -18.50 -7.79
C ASP A 261 29.00 -18.60 -8.12
N GLU A 262 28.20 -19.26 -7.28
CA GLU A 262 26.75 -19.41 -7.44
C GLU A 262 25.91 -18.30 -6.79
N ALA A 263 26.54 -17.31 -6.15
CA ALA A 263 25.86 -16.27 -5.37
C ALA A 263 24.74 -15.55 -6.13
N GLY A 264 24.97 -15.22 -7.41
CA GLY A 264 23.95 -14.57 -8.25
C GLY A 264 22.70 -15.41 -8.44
N ARG A 265 22.86 -16.73 -8.66
CA ARG A 265 21.71 -17.63 -8.80
C ARG A 265 20.96 -17.81 -7.47
N ILE A 266 21.70 -17.99 -6.38
CA ILE A 266 21.12 -18.15 -5.03
C ILE A 266 20.25 -16.94 -4.69
N ILE A 267 20.75 -15.72 -4.89
CA ILE A 267 20.01 -14.49 -4.62
C ILE A 267 18.81 -14.36 -5.54
N PHE A 268 18.96 -14.58 -6.85
CA PHE A 268 17.85 -14.44 -7.78
C PHE A 268 16.67 -15.37 -7.43
N PHE A 269 16.96 -16.65 -7.18
CA PHE A 269 15.92 -17.59 -6.76
C PHE A 269 15.42 -17.30 -5.34
N GLY A 270 16.25 -16.77 -4.45
CA GLY A 270 15.86 -16.29 -3.12
C GLY A 270 14.85 -15.16 -3.20
N ILE A 271 15.06 -14.18 -4.08
CA ILE A 271 14.13 -13.07 -4.34
C ILE A 271 12.79 -13.61 -4.88
N LEU A 272 12.82 -14.50 -5.88
CA LEU A 272 11.60 -15.10 -6.42
C LEU A 272 10.84 -15.91 -5.37
N ALA A 273 11.54 -16.69 -4.54
CA ALA A 273 10.94 -17.45 -3.45
C ALA A 273 10.32 -16.52 -2.40
N ALA A 274 11.00 -15.46 -2.01
CA ALA A 274 10.49 -14.47 -1.05
C ALA A 274 9.22 -13.79 -1.58
N MET A 275 9.18 -13.43 -2.86
CA MET A 275 7.99 -12.87 -3.51
C MET A 275 6.84 -13.89 -3.54
N ALA A 276 7.11 -15.14 -3.92
CA ALA A 276 6.09 -16.20 -3.95
C ALA A 276 5.51 -16.48 -2.54
N ILE A 277 6.37 -16.58 -1.54
CA ILE A 277 5.96 -16.76 -0.14
C ILE A 277 5.11 -15.57 0.34
N GLY A 278 5.56 -14.34 0.08
CA GLY A 278 4.81 -13.13 0.42
C GLY A 278 3.43 -13.10 -0.26
N PHE A 279 3.36 -13.43 -1.54
CA PHE A 279 2.10 -13.52 -2.29
C PHE A 279 1.14 -14.56 -1.68
N VAL A 280 1.64 -15.78 -1.41
CA VAL A 280 0.84 -16.85 -0.81
C VAL A 280 0.37 -16.50 0.60
N ASN A 281 1.23 -15.88 1.41
CA ASN A 281 0.88 -15.47 2.77
C ASN A 281 -0.33 -14.53 2.80
N ILE A 282 -0.36 -13.54 1.93
CA ILE A 282 -1.48 -12.58 1.89
C ILE A 282 -2.66 -13.03 1.02
N CYS A 283 -2.51 -14.09 0.20
CA CYS A 283 -3.64 -14.88 -0.30
C CYS A 283 -4.33 -15.64 0.83
N GLY A 284 -3.57 -16.10 1.81
CA GLY A 284 -4.06 -16.91 2.92
C GLY A 284 -4.71 -18.22 2.45
N PRO A 285 -5.87 -18.62 3.01
CA PRO A 285 -6.51 -19.88 2.68
C PRO A 285 -6.95 -20.00 1.21
N PHE A 286 -7.03 -18.88 0.46
CA PHE A 286 -7.39 -18.89 -0.97
C PHE A 286 -6.30 -19.47 -1.86
N ALA A 287 -5.10 -19.71 -1.34
CA ALA A 287 -4.04 -20.44 -2.04
C ALA A 287 -4.27 -21.96 -2.03
N VAL A 288 -5.01 -22.51 -1.06
CA VAL A 288 -5.24 -23.96 -0.87
C VAL A 288 -5.79 -24.66 -2.11
N PRO A 289 -6.77 -24.11 -2.88
CA PRO A 289 -7.26 -24.74 -4.09
C PRO A 289 -6.16 -25.10 -5.10
N PHE A 290 -5.07 -24.31 -5.19
CA PHE A 290 -3.98 -24.52 -6.13
C PHE A 290 -3.04 -25.68 -5.76
N LEU A 291 -3.17 -26.26 -4.58
CA LEU A 291 -2.50 -27.53 -4.23
C LEU A 291 -2.98 -28.70 -5.09
N ARG A 292 -4.12 -28.55 -5.77
CA ARG A 292 -4.64 -29.52 -6.72
C ARG A 292 -4.35 -29.11 -8.16
N GLY A 293 -3.58 -29.92 -8.89
CA GLY A 293 -3.14 -29.64 -10.26
C GLY A 293 -4.28 -29.27 -11.22
N ARG A 294 -5.45 -29.91 -11.08
CA ARG A 294 -6.64 -29.59 -11.90
C ARG A 294 -7.10 -28.14 -11.76
N ASN A 295 -6.95 -27.54 -10.57
CA ASN A 295 -7.41 -26.17 -10.31
C ASN A 295 -6.50 -25.10 -10.94
N TRP A 296 -5.31 -25.47 -11.44
CA TRP A 296 -4.48 -24.60 -12.28
C TRP A 296 -5.15 -24.22 -13.60
N GLN A 297 -6.20 -24.93 -14.00
CA GLN A 297 -7.07 -24.49 -15.11
C GLN A 297 -7.70 -23.12 -14.84
N ALA A 298 -7.87 -22.72 -13.57
CA ALA A 298 -8.31 -21.37 -13.22
C ALA A 298 -7.35 -20.29 -13.76
N ILE A 299 -6.04 -20.55 -13.77
CA ILE A 299 -5.05 -19.62 -14.33
C ILE A 299 -5.19 -19.51 -15.86
N LYS A 300 -5.44 -20.64 -16.57
CA LYS A 300 -5.69 -20.61 -18.01
C LYS A 300 -6.95 -19.80 -18.34
N ARG A 301 -8.04 -20.03 -17.59
CA ARG A 301 -9.29 -19.26 -17.74
C ARG A 301 -9.09 -17.79 -17.41
N TYR A 302 -8.35 -17.47 -16.36
CA TYR A 302 -7.99 -16.10 -16.01
C TYR A 302 -7.29 -15.38 -17.17
N TRP A 303 -6.29 -16.00 -17.82
CA TRP A 303 -5.61 -15.45 -19.00
C TRP A 303 -6.55 -15.21 -20.19
N HIS A 304 -7.57 -16.03 -20.38
CA HIS A 304 -8.51 -15.89 -21.49
C HIS A 304 -9.66 -14.91 -21.19
N GLU A 305 -10.25 -15.01 -20.01
CA GLU A 305 -11.48 -14.28 -19.66
C GLU A 305 -11.18 -12.90 -19.04
N TYR A 306 -10.05 -12.75 -18.33
CA TYR A 306 -9.66 -11.56 -17.59
C TYR A 306 -8.32 -10.97 -18.05
N ARG A 307 -8.08 -10.97 -19.37
CA ARG A 307 -6.82 -10.49 -19.99
C ARG A 307 -6.31 -9.14 -19.46
N PRO A 308 -7.13 -8.09 -19.26
CA PRO A 308 -6.61 -6.81 -18.74
C PRO A 308 -6.02 -6.96 -17.34
N PHE A 309 -6.62 -7.79 -16.49
CA PHE A 309 -6.07 -8.12 -15.16
C PHE A 309 -4.78 -8.93 -15.27
N ALA A 310 -4.72 -9.89 -16.18
CA ALA A 310 -3.56 -10.74 -16.38
C ALA A 310 -2.34 -9.94 -16.86
N TRP A 311 -2.51 -9.05 -17.85
CA TRP A 311 -1.44 -8.16 -18.29
C TRP A 311 -1.01 -7.18 -17.20
N ALA A 312 -1.96 -6.59 -16.46
CA ALA A 312 -1.66 -5.73 -15.33
C ALA A 312 -0.87 -6.48 -14.24
N ALA A 313 -1.28 -7.72 -13.92
CA ALA A 313 -0.57 -8.55 -12.93
C ALA A 313 0.85 -8.91 -13.39
N LEU A 314 1.04 -9.25 -14.66
CA LEU A 314 2.36 -9.58 -15.21
C LEU A 314 3.32 -8.38 -15.14
N LEU A 315 2.87 -7.20 -15.59
CA LEU A 315 3.71 -6.01 -15.57
C LEU A 315 3.95 -5.52 -14.14
N TYR A 316 2.95 -5.63 -13.27
CA TYR A 316 3.13 -5.27 -11.86
C TYR A 316 4.09 -6.21 -11.13
N LEU A 317 4.02 -7.52 -11.42
CA LEU A 317 4.99 -8.49 -10.92
C LEU A 317 6.42 -8.14 -11.35
N LEU A 318 6.60 -7.72 -12.62
CA LEU A 318 7.91 -7.25 -13.12
C LEU A 318 8.39 -6.02 -12.34
N ILE A 319 7.53 -5.00 -12.15
CA ILE A 319 7.89 -3.82 -11.36
C ILE A 319 8.27 -4.18 -9.92
N LEU A 320 7.54 -5.09 -9.29
CA LEU A 320 7.88 -5.56 -7.94
C LEU A 320 9.23 -6.27 -7.90
N LEU A 321 9.56 -7.06 -8.93
CA LEU A 321 10.86 -7.73 -9.04
C LEU A 321 11.99 -6.70 -9.18
N LEU A 322 11.85 -5.73 -10.08
CA LEU A 322 12.83 -4.65 -10.26
C LEU A 322 13.01 -3.83 -8.98
N PHE A 323 11.91 -3.49 -8.32
CA PHE A 323 11.91 -2.80 -7.03
C PHE A 323 12.65 -3.61 -5.96
N PHE A 324 12.41 -4.92 -5.86
CA PHE A 324 13.06 -5.77 -4.86
C PHE A 324 14.58 -5.88 -5.11
N ILE A 325 14.99 -5.99 -6.36
CA ILE A 325 16.43 -6.02 -6.72
C ILE A 325 17.13 -4.73 -6.30
N GLN A 326 16.54 -3.58 -6.60
CA GLN A 326 17.17 -2.28 -6.32
C GLN A 326 17.08 -1.86 -4.85
N GLN A 327 15.93 -2.09 -4.20
CA GLN A 327 15.71 -1.63 -2.84
C GLN A 327 16.06 -2.67 -1.77
N GLN A 328 16.30 -3.93 -2.16
CA GLN A 328 16.58 -5.06 -1.26
C GLN A 328 15.52 -5.23 -0.15
N PHE A 329 14.31 -4.74 -0.41
CA PHE A 329 13.21 -4.67 0.55
C PHE A 329 11.86 -4.88 -0.15
N MET A 330 10.99 -5.70 0.44
CA MET A 330 9.63 -5.92 -0.04
C MET A 330 8.61 -5.79 1.10
N ASN A 331 7.67 -4.87 0.94
CA ASN A 331 6.56 -4.73 1.86
C ASN A 331 5.33 -5.49 1.35
N LEU A 332 4.65 -6.23 2.23
CA LEU A 332 3.42 -6.95 1.90
C LEU A 332 2.32 -6.04 1.33
N ARG A 333 2.28 -4.75 1.70
CA ARG A 333 1.36 -3.76 1.13
C ARG A 333 1.49 -3.62 -0.39
N TYR A 334 2.72 -3.69 -0.90
CA TYR A 334 2.96 -3.62 -2.36
C TYR A 334 2.47 -4.89 -3.04
N MET A 335 2.68 -6.04 -2.43
CA MET A 335 2.17 -7.30 -2.94
C MET A 335 0.65 -7.40 -2.90
N SER A 336 -0.03 -6.68 -1.99
CA SER A 336 -1.49 -6.68 -1.90
C SER A 336 -2.15 -6.32 -3.23
N PHE A 337 -1.63 -5.33 -3.97
CA PHE A 337 -2.21 -4.99 -5.28
C PHE A 337 -2.08 -6.13 -6.30
N LEU A 338 -0.98 -6.88 -6.28
CA LEU A 338 -0.85 -8.08 -7.11
C LEU A 338 -1.95 -9.10 -6.77
N ASN A 339 -2.22 -9.32 -5.48
CA ASN A 339 -3.28 -10.23 -5.03
C ASN A 339 -4.68 -9.74 -5.46
N LEU A 340 -4.92 -8.43 -5.44
CA LEU A 340 -6.16 -7.84 -5.94
C LEU A 340 -6.38 -8.15 -7.42
N LEU A 341 -5.33 -8.06 -8.22
CA LEU A 341 -5.39 -8.41 -9.65
C LEU A 341 -5.70 -9.89 -9.88
N PHE A 342 -5.30 -10.77 -8.94
CA PHE A 342 -5.59 -12.20 -9.00
C PHE A 342 -6.98 -12.61 -8.44
N VAL A 343 -7.79 -11.69 -7.92
CA VAL A 343 -9.14 -12.00 -7.40
C VAL A 343 -9.98 -12.85 -8.35
N PRO A 344 -10.05 -12.61 -9.68
CA PRO A 344 -10.80 -13.46 -10.57
C PRO A 344 -10.27 -14.91 -10.62
N ALA A 345 -8.95 -15.10 -10.60
CA ALA A 345 -8.32 -16.42 -10.61
C ALA A 345 -8.59 -17.18 -9.30
N LEU A 346 -8.49 -16.47 -8.16
CA LEU A 346 -8.76 -17.04 -6.84
C LEU A 346 -10.22 -17.47 -6.71
N ALA A 347 -11.15 -16.64 -7.20
CA ALA A 347 -12.58 -16.98 -7.21
C ALA A 347 -12.88 -18.21 -8.09
N LEU A 348 -12.27 -18.30 -9.29
CA LEU A 348 -12.37 -19.46 -10.16
C LEU A 348 -11.83 -20.74 -9.50
N ALA A 349 -10.64 -20.68 -8.92
CA ALA A 349 -10.03 -21.82 -8.24
C ALA A 349 -10.86 -22.30 -7.05
N LEU A 350 -11.37 -21.36 -6.25
CA LEU A 350 -12.22 -21.66 -5.09
C LEU A 350 -13.56 -22.29 -5.52
N GLN A 351 -14.20 -21.76 -6.55
CA GLN A 351 -15.43 -22.34 -7.11
C GLN A 351 -15.19 -23.78 -7.59
N MET A 352 -14.13 -24.01 -8.39
CA MET A 352 -13.77 -25.33 -8.89
C MET A 352 -13.47 -26.31 -7.75
N PHE A 353 -12.74 -25.87 -6.74
CA PHE A 353 -12.44 -26.68 -5.56
C PHE A 353 -13.70 -27.06 -4.78
N ALA A 354 -14.59 -26.10 -4.54
CA ALA A 354 -15.85 -26.34 -3.81
C ALA A 354 -16.81 -27.27 -4.58
N GLN A 355 -16.80 -27.21 -5.91
CA GLN A 355 -17.58 -28.13 -6.76
C GLN A 355 -17.02 -29.55 -6.73
N GLN A 356 -15.69 -29.71 -6.71
CA GLN A 356 -15.05 -31.03 -6.64
C GLN A 356 -15.15 -31.66 -5.25
N PHE A 357 -15.03 -30.85 -4.20
CA PHE A 357 -14.98 -31.29 -2.80
C PHE A 357 -15.95 -30.47 -1.93
N PRO A 358 -17.28 -30.72 -2.00
CA PRO A 358 -18.27 -29.87 -1.34
C PRO A 358 -18.07 -29.72 0.19
N ARG A 359 -17.64 -30.80 0.87
CA ARG A 359 -17.39 -30.77 2.33
C ARG A 359 -16.14 -29.95 2.67
N LEU A 360 -15.03 -30.19 1.94
CA LEU A 360 -13.80 -29.44 2.13
C LEU A 360 -13.95 -27.97 1.70
N GLY A 361 -14.76 -27.70 0.66
CA GLY A 361 -15.10 -26.34 0.25
C GLY A 361 -15.83 -25.56 1.34
N LYS A 362 -16.79 -26.18 2.03
CA LYS A 362 -17.46 -25.56 3.18
C LYS A 362 -16.48 -25.29 4.32
N ALA A 363 -15.60 -26.26 4.64
CA ALA A 363 -14.56 -26.08 5.66
C ALA A 363 -13.59 -24.96 5.27
N LEU A 364 -13.17 -24.90 4.03
CA LEU A 364 -12.28 -23.83 3.55
C LEU A 364 -12.94 -22.44 3.66
N VAL A 365 -14.23 -22.33 3.30
CA VAL A 365 -15.00 -21.07 3.49
C VAL A 365 -15.02 -20.67 4.97
N ALA A 366 -15.27 -21.60 5.87
CA ALA A 366 -15.25 -21.34 7.32
C ALA A 366 -13.87 -20.84 7.78
N VAL A 367 -12.78 -21.46 7.31
CA VAL A 367 -11.40 -21.02 7.61
C VAL A 367 -11.14 -19.62 7.04
N CYS A 368 -11.60 -19.33 5.81
CA CYS A 368 -11.48 -17.97 5.24
C CYS A 368 -12.17 -16.92 6.12
N LEU A 369 -13.36 -17.20 6.62
CA LEU A 369 -14.09 -16.29 7.50
C LEU A 369 -13.43 -16.12 8.86
N LEU A 370 -12.87 -17.19 9.44
CA LEU A 370 -12.09 -17.11 10.68
C LEU A 370 -10.81 -16.25 10.49
N VAL A 371 -10.07 -16.46 9.40
CA VAL A 371 -8.90 -15.67 9.06
C VAL A 371 -9.29 -14.21 8.81
N MET A 372 -10.40 -13.95 8.15
CA MET A 372 -10.96 -12.60 7.99
C MET A 372 -11.14 -11.90 9.35
N LEU A 373 -11.82 -12.56 10.27
CA LEU A 373 -12.08 -12.01 11.60
C LEU A 373 -10.76 -11.77 12.36
N SER A 374 -9.82 -12.71 12.32
CA SER A 374 -8.53 -12.58 13.01
C SER A 374 -7.67 -11.43 12.47
N ASN A 375 -7.80 -11.09 11.18
CA ASN A 375 -7.08 -9.96 10.58
C ASN A 375 -7.74 -8.59 10.85
N VAL A 376 -9.05 -8.56 11.02
CA VAL A 376 -9.81 -7.32 11.21
C VAL A 376 -9.92 -6.95 12.69
N VAL A 377 -10.10 -7.95 13.56
CA VAL A 377 -10.18 -7.74 15.01
C VAL A 377 -8.78 -7.65 15.59
N SER A 378 -8.35 -6.44 15.92
CA SER A 378 -7.07 -6.23 16.59
C SER A 378 -7.12 -6.76 18.03
N SER A 379 -6.40 -7.84 18.28
CA SER A 379 -6.20 -8.41 19.63
C SER A 379 -4.85 -8.00 20.24
N GLY A 380 -4.05 -7.24 19.50
CA GLY A 380 -2.73 -6.81 19.95
C GLY A 380 -2.79 -5.70 21.01
N PRO A 381 -1.69 -5.51 21.78
CA PRO A 381 -1.63 -4.48 22.83
C PRO A 381 -1.66 -3.05 22.32
N GLY A 382 -1.62 -2.87 20.98
CA GLY A 382 -1.45 -1.56 20.37
C GLY A 382 -0.12 -0.89 20.76
N LYS A 383 0.10 0.28 20.23
CA LYS A 383 1.24 1.16 20.60
C LYS A 383 0.73 2.35 21.42
N VAL A 384 -0.11 2.09 22.42
CA VAL A 384 -0.79 3.08 23.26
C VAL A 384 0.22 4.00 23.95
N GLN A 385 1.40 3.47 24.29
CA GLN A 385 2.48 4.25 24.92
C GLN A 385 2.91 5.48 24.11
N TYR A 386 2.76 5.47 22.77
CA TYR A 386 3.09 6.65 21.96
C TYR A 386 2.03 7.74 22.08
N VAL A 387 0.76 7.35 22.18
CA VAL A 387 -0.37 8.28 22.35
C VAL A 387 -0.27 8.95 23.73
N GLU A 388 -0.04 8.13 24.77
CA GLU A 388 0.05 8.58 26.15
C GLU A 388 1.26 9.51 26.33
N ALA A 389 2.43 9.12 25.84
CA ALA A 389 3.63 9.96 25.88
C ALA A 389 3.46 11.27 25.11
N GLY A 390 2.87 11.22 23.91
CA GLY A 390 2.60 12.42 23.11
C GLY A 390 1.63 13.38 23.81
N ARG A 391 0.52 12.87 24.36
CA ARG A 391 -0.44 13.67 25.12
C ARG A 391 0.18 14.27 26.39
N TRP A 392 1.02 13.51 27.06
CA TRP A 392 1.75 14.04 28.23
C TRP A 392 2.66 15.21 27.82
N VAL A 393 3.39 15.09 26.71
CA VAL A 393 4.21 16.21 26.19
C VAL A 393 3.35 17.41 25.84
N ALA A 394 2.21 17.21 25.18
CA ALA A 394 1.29 18.30 24.84
C ALA A 394 0.79 19.07 26.08
N ALA A 395 0.61 18.35 27.22
CA ALA A 395 0.08 18.92 28.44
C ALA A 395 1.16 19.52 29.38
N ASN A 396 2.41 19.02 29.34
CA ASN A 396 3.43 19.33 30.38
C ASN A 396 4.70 19.99 29.81
N VAL A 397 4.86 20.09 28.50
CA VAL A 397 6.07 20.60 27.88
C VAL A 397 5.72 21.81 27.01
N GLU A 398 6.43 22.91 27.20
CA GLU A 398 6.25 24.13 26.40
C GLU A 398 6.35 23.80 24.88
N PRO A 399 5.50 24.38 24.02
CA PRO A 399 5.47 24.08 22.59
C PRO A 399 6.83 24.19 21.88
N ASP A 400 7.63 25.20 22.29
CA ASP A 400 8.93 25.49 21.65
C ASP A 400 10.11 24.79 22.34
N ALA A 401 9.88 24.06 23.44
CA ALA A 401 10.95 23.33 24.11
C ALA A 401 11.52 22.24 23.21
N PRO A 402 12.85 22.22 22.97
CA PRO A 402 13.46 21.25 22.09
C PRO A 402 13.33 19.84 22.69
N ALA A 403 12.68 18.94 21.94
CA ALA A 403 12.46 17.56 22.34
C ALA A 403 12.88 16.60 21.22
N TYR A 404 13.56 15.54 21.61
CA TYR A 404 13.86 14.41 20.74
C TYR A 404 12.79 13.33 20.90
N PHE A 405 12.30 12.82 19.79
CA PHE A 405 11.32 11.73 19.74
C PHE A 405 11.92 10.52 19.01
N ASP A 406 12.08 9.41 19.69
CA ASP A 406 12.60 8.17 19.10
C ASP A 406 11.65 7.58 18.02
N ASP A 407 10.36 7.75 18.23
CA ASP A 407 9.35 7.50 17.20
C ASP A 407 8.56 8.80 16.91
N GLY A 408 8.55 9.23 15.65
CA GLY A 408 7.90 10.47 15.23
C GLY A 408 6.40 10.54 15.52
N ARG A 409 5.73 9.41 15.79
CA ARG A 409 4.31 9.40 16.20
C ARG A 409 4.09 10.04 17.56
N ILE A 410 5.09 9.99 18.45
CA ILE A 410 5.03 10.71 19.73
C ILE A 410 4.94 12.21 19.46
N GLY A 411 5.76 12.72 18.54
CA GLY A 411 5.70 14.13 18.09
C GLY A 411 4.37 14.50 17.47
N TYR A 412 3.79 13.61 16.65
CA TYR A 412 2.45 13.80 16.09
C TYR A 412 1.39 13.96 17.18
N TYR A 413 1.33 13.06 18.16
CA TYR A 413 0.37 13.12 19.27
C TYR A 413 0.67 14.27 20.26
N ALA A 414 1.91 14.79 20.26
CA ALA A 414 2.28 15.98 21.01
C ALA A 414 1.89 17.30 20.30
N GLY A 415 1.25 17.24 19.13
CA GLY A 415 0.92 18.43 18.33
C GLY A 415 2.13 19.08 17.64
N ARG A 416 3.29 18.42 17.61
CA ARG A 416 4.54 18.93 17.00
C ARG A 416 4.80 18.39 15.59
N GLY A 417 3.84 17.63 15.05
CA GLY A 417 3.89 17.00 13.74
C GLY A 417 4.85 15.80 13.66
N TYR A 418 4.81 15.11 12.53
CA TYR A 418 5.69 13.99 12.20
C TYR A 418 6.78 14.45 11.22
N ARG A 419 8.04 14.35 11.59
CA ARG A 419 9.18 14.75 10.75
C ARG A 419 9.92 13.52 10.22
N LEU A 420 10.15 13.45 8.90
CA LEU A 420 10.87 12.34 8.24
C LEU A 420 12.36 12.31 8.55
N LYS A 421 12.99 13.50 8.67
CA LYS A 421 14.43 13.62 8.94
C LYS A 421 14.63 13.89 10.43
N GLN A 422 14.74 12.81 11.19
CA GLN A 422 15.16 12.87 12.59
C GLN A 422 16.58 12.31 12.72
N LEU A 423 17.30 12.80 13.73
CA LEU A 423 18.55 12.17 14.13
C LEU A 423 18.27 10.73 14.58
N THR A 424 19.20 9.81 14.33
CA THR A 424 19.13 8.50 14.98
C THR A 424 19.26 8.67 16.49
N ARG A 425 18.82 7.68 17.27
CA ARG A 425 18.94 7.70 18.73
C ARG A 425 20.39 7.97 19.16
N GLU A 426 21.33 7.22 18.56
CA GLU A 426 22.74 7.32 18.86
C GLU A 426 23.30 8.72 18.54
N ALA A 427 22.89 9.29 17.44
CA ALA A 427 23.30 10.65 17.05
C ALA A 427 22.68 11.71 18.00
N ALA A 428 21.40 11.60 18.33
CA ALA A 428 20.71 12.54 19.21
C ALA A 428 21.27 12.50 20.65
N MET A 429 21.67 11.33 21.13
CA MET A 429 22.24 11.12 22.46
C MET A 429 23.73 11.40 22.51
N SER A 430 24.41 11.59 21.37
CA SER A 430 25.86 11.86 21.31
C SER A 430 26.20 13.21 21.96
N PRO A 431 27.45 13.41 22.44
CA PRO A 431 27.93 14.69 22.97
C PRO A 431 27.71 15.87 22.04
N ALA A 432 27.76 15.64 20.72
CA ALA A 432 27.61 16.68 19.70
C ALA A 432 26.17 17.24 19.58
N HIS A 433 25.15 16.47 20.00
CA HIS A 433 23.77 16.84 19.78
C HIS A 433 22.89 16.80 21.02
N ALA A 434 23.25 16.07 22.07
CA ALA A 434 22.40 15.89 23.24
C ALA A 434 22.01 17.22 23.94
N ASP A 435 22.91 18.18 23.98
CA ASP A 435 22.68 19.50 24.58
C ASP A 435 21.69 20.38 23.79
N LYS A 436 21.31 19.95 22.58
CA LYS A 436 20.28 20.61 21.77
C LYS A 436 18.87 20.25 22.19
N PHE A 437 18.69 19.24 23.03
CA PHE A 437 17.40 18.75 23.47
C PHE A 437 17.26 18.90 24.99
N ARG A 438 16.13 19.44 25.40
CA ARG A 438 15.75 19.51 26.82
C ARG A 438 15.03 18.25 27.26
N TYR A 439 14.29 17.61 26.33
CA TYR A 439 13.53 16.39 26.59
C TYR A 439 13.91 15.30 25.59
N PHE A 440 14.01 14.07 26.09
CA PHE A 440 14.20 12.88 25.28
C PHE A 440 13.06 11.89 25.54
N LEU A 441 12.35 11.51 24.49
CA LEU A 441 11.32 10.48 24.52
C LEU A 441 11.84 9.23 23.80
N ILE A 442 12.32 8.27 24.58
CA ILE A 442 13.11 7.13 24.10
C ILE A 442 12.36 5.82 24.35
N GLU A 443 12.37 4.92 23.36
CA GLU A 443 11.91 3.54 23.51
C GLU A 443 12.97 2.70 24.23
N ALA A 444 12.83 2.50 25.53
CA ALA A 444 13.74 1.70 26.35
C ALA A 444 13.02 1.07 27.55
N ARG A 445 13.55 -0.01 28.09
CA ARG A 445 12.95 -0.68 29.25
C ARG A 445 13.27 -0.01 30.59
N GLY A 446 14.16 0.95 30.62
CA GLY A 446 14.50 1.73 31.82
C GLY A 446 15.55 1.08 32.74
N ASN A 447 15.89 -0.19 32.54
CA ASN A 447 16.91 -0.93 33.31
C ASN A 447 18.10 -1.35 32.43
N GLU A 448 18.24 -0.74 31.26
CA GLU A 448 19.32 -1.06 30.33
C GLU A 448 20.62 -0.37 30.78
N PRO A 449 21.77 -1.08 30.85
CA PRO A 449 23.03 -0.54 31.39
C PRO A 449 23.49 0.75 30.68
N TRP A 450 23.37 0.79 29.34
CA TRP A 450 23.74 1.96 28.55
C TRP A 450 22.94 3.21 28.95
N LEU A 451 21.64 3.05 29.25
CA LEU A 451 20.77 4.16 29.63
C LEU A 451 21.15 4.69 31.02
N THR A 452 21.42 3.83 31.98
CA THR A 452 21.82 4.20 33.34
C THR A 452 23.13 5.00 33.31
N SER A 453 24.13 4.54 32.55
CA SER A 453 25.40 5.26 32.39
C SER A 453 25.19 6.63 31.74
N TRP A 454 24.42 6.70 30.66
CA TRP A 454 24.14 7.94 29.93
C TRP A 454 23.38 8.97 30.80
N LEU A 455 22.40 8.52 31.61
CA LEU A 455 21.67 9.39 32.53
C LEU A 455 22.61 9.98 33.61
N ALA A 456 23.49 9.13 34.17
CA ALA A 456 24.44 9.56 35.20
C ALA A 456 25.47 10.57 34.66
N GLU A 457 26.05 10.30 33.47
CA GLU A 457 27.04 11.17 32.83
C GLU A 457 26.49 12.57 32.53
N ARG A 458 25.17 12.71 32.28
CA ARG A 458 24.55 13.96 31.89
C ARG A 458 23.63 14.58 32.93
N ASN A 459 23.58 14.00 34.12
CA ASN A 459 22.70 14.43 35.20
C ASN A 459 21.22 14.51 34.76
N LEU A 460 20.77 13.54 33.98
CA LEU A 460 19.41 13.42 33.48
C LEU A 460 18.62 12.42 34.33
N ARG A 461 17.30 12.62 34.39
CA ARG A 461 16.39 11.75 35.14
C ARG A 461 15.19 11.34 34.29
N ILE A 462 14.66 10.16 34.57
CA ILE A 462 13.40 9.71 34.01
C ILE A 462 12.28 10.35 34.83
N VAL A 463 11.46 11.19 34.19
CA VAL A 463 10.35 11.88 34.86
C VAL A 463 9.03 11.16 34.69
N GLU A 464 8.87 10.38 33.60
CA GLU A 464 7.63 9.63 33.35
C GLU A 464 7.89 8.38 32.51
N ARG A 465 6.98 7.38 32.58
CA ARG A 465 7.06 6.11 31.88
C ARG A 465 5.69 5.70 31.35
N PHE A 466 5.62 5.39 30.06
CA PHE A 466 4.42 4.93 29.39
C PHE A 466 4.66 3.55 28.79
N ALA A 467 3.92 2.54 29.23
CA ALA A 467 4.11 1.16 28.80
C ALA A 467 2.83 0.54 28.25
N ASN A 468 2.94 -0.21 27.17
CA ASN A 468 1.83 -1.02 26.71
C ASN A 468 1.73 -2.35 27.46
N ARG A 469 0.65 -3.10 27.20
CA ARG A 469 0.38 -4.41 27.86
C ARG A 469 1.48 -5.47 27.67
N ARG A 470 2.40 -5.31 26.70
CA ARG A 470 3.55 -6.21 26.45
C ARG A 470 4.86 -5.67 27.04
N GLY A 471 4.83 -4.55 27.74
CA GLY A 471 6.00 -3.97 28.37
C GLY A 471 6.89 -3.14 27.43
N ALA A 472 6.46 -2.85 26.19
CA ALA A 472 7.15 -1.86 25.38
C ALA A 472 6.90 -0.47 25.97
N THR A 473 7.97 0.24 26.29
CA THR A 473 7.94 1.44 27.13
C THR A 473 8.55 2.63 26.39
N VAL A 474 7.93 3.80 26.56
CA VAL A 474 8.51 5.11 26.23
C VAL A 474 8.87 5.79 27.53
N LEU A 475 10.11 6.21 27.66
CA LEU A 475 10.64 6.97 28.78
C LEU A 475 10.70 8.45 28.42
N VAL A 476 10.24 9.29 29.32
CA VAL A 476 10.41 10.76 29.23
C VAL A 476 11.58 11.14 30.13
N ILE A 477 12.62 11.71 29.55
CA ILE A 477 13.89 12.01 30.20
C ILE A 477 14.16 13.50 30.05
N THR A 478 14.54 14.15 31.15
CA THR A 478 14.96 15.55 31.21
C THR A 478 15.94 15.75 32.35
N GLN A 479 16.47 16.96 32.52
CA GLN A 479 17.29 17.34 33.65
C GLN A 479 16.51 17.33 34.97
#